data_6751828ad982cba9927a4aeddc1220ae
#
_entry.id   6751828ad982cba9927a4aeddc1220ae
#
_cell.length_a   1.000
_cell.length_b   1.000
_cell.length_c   1.000
_cell.angle_alpha   90.00
_cell.angle_beta   90.00
_cell.angle_gamma   90.00
#
_symmetry.space_group_name_H-M   'P 1'
#
loop_
_entity.id
_entity.type
_entity.pdbx_description
1 polymer ?
#
loop_
_entity_poly.entity_id
_entity_poly.type
_entity_poly.pdbx_seq_one_letter_code
_entity_poly.pdbx_strand_id
1 'polypeptide(L)'
;MPQFSLGKQSLQELKGVHADLVAVVKRAIALTAQDFSVHDGLRTPEEQQRLIAAGASQTMDSRHLTGHAVDLVPVINGKLRWEWPPIYVIAD
;
A
#
# COMPACT_ATOMS: atom_id res chain seq x y z
N MET A 1 -11.76 -8.73 19.15
CA MET A 1 -11.16 -7.40 18.92
C MET A 1 -10.04 -7.53 17.93
N PRO A 2 -9.94 -6.63 16.94
CA PRO A 2 -8.74 -6.65 16.09
C PRO A 2 -7.50 -6.36 16.90
N GLN A 3 -6.42 -7.06 16.60
CA GLN A 3 -5.14 -6.92 17.27
C GLN A 3 -4.40 -5.68 16.77
N PHE A 4 -4.61 -5.32 15.51
CA PHE A 4 -3.97 -4.18 14.86
C PHE A 4 -5.01 -3.31 14.17
N SER A 5 -4.65 -2.05 13.93
CA SER A 5 -5.46 -1.12 13.15
C SER A 5 -4.55 -0.25 12.30
N LEU A 6 -5.10 0.26 11.18
CA LEU A 6 -4.36 1.14 10.29
C LEU A 6 -4.15 2.50 10.94
N GLY A 7 -2.92 3.00 10.85
CA GLY A 7 -2.58 4.33 11.33
C GLY A 7 -3.10 5.43 10.40
N LYS A 8 -2.95 6.67 10.84
CA LYS A 8 -3.44 7.84 10.10
C LYS A 8 -2.82 7.94 8.71
N GLN A 9 -1.52 7.69 8.58
CA GLN A 9 -0.83 7.76 7.30
C GLN A 9 -1.30 6.65 6.34
N SER A 10 -1.50 5.43 6.86
CA SER A 10 -2.04 4.34 6.06
C SER A 10 -3.43 4.68 5.52
N LEU A 11 -4.29 5.28 6.34
CA LEU A 11 -5.62 5.69 5.92
C LEU A 11 -5.56 6.79 4.85
N GLN A 12 -4.58 7.69 4.93
CA GLN A 12 -4.38 8.71 3.90
C GLN A 12 -3.92 8.09 2.58
N GLU A 13 -3.05 7.08 2.62
CA GLU A 13 -2.59 6.38 1.42
C GLU A 13 -3.71 5.60 0.73
N LEU A 14 -4.77 5.26 1.45
CA LEU A 14 -5.93 4.59 0.86
C LEU A 14 -6.90 5.54 0.16
N LYS A 15 -6.74 6.86 0.30
CA LYS A 15 -7.59 7.81 -0.41
C LYS A 15 -7.36 7.71 -1.91
N GLY A 16 -8.45 7.58 -2.68
CA GLY A 16 -8.40 7.40 -4.11
C GLY A 16 -8.17 5.97 -4.57
N VAL A 17 -7.89 5.05 -3.65
CA VAL A 17 -7.78 3.62 -3.95
C VAL A 17 -9.18 3.05 -4.16
N HIS A 18 -9.31 2.08 -5.07
CA HIS A 18 -10.58 1.43 -5.38
C HIS A 18 -11.24 0.88 -4.11
N ALA A 19 -12.55 1.10 -3.98
CA ALA A 19 -13.29 0.78 -2.76
C ALA A 19 -13.17 -0.69 -2.34
N ASP A 20 -13.19 -1.61 -3.31
CA ASP A 20 -13.06 -3.04 -3.03
C ASP A 20 -11.69 -3.37 -2.44
N LEU A 21 -10.63 -2.71 -2.92
CA LEU A 21 -9.28 -2.91 -2.41
C LEU A 21 -9.14 -2.32 -1.01
N VAL A 22 -9.74 -1.15 -0.77
CA VAL A 22 -9.77 -0.55 0.57
C VAL A 22 -10.44 -1.50 1.56
N ALA A 23 -11.57 -2.10 1.17
CA ALA A 23 -12.29 -3.04 2.02
C ALA A 23 -11.43 -4.28 2.34
N VAL A 24 -10.70 -4.80 1.34
CA VAL A 24 -9.78 -5.95 1.53
C VAL A 24 -8.67 -5.59 2.52
N VAL A 25 -8.05 -4.42 2.38
CA VAL A 25 -6.97 -3.98 3.28
C VAL A 25 -7.47 -3.81 4.70
N LYS A 26 -8.64 -3.18 4.88
CA LYS A 26 -9.25 -2.98 6.21
C LYS A 26 -9.59 -4.30 6.87
N ARG A 27 -10.12 -5.26 6.10
CA ARG A 27 -10.40 -6.60 6.62
C ARG A 27 -9.11 -7.35 6.98
N ALA A 28 -8.09 -7.21 6.14
CA ALA A 28 -6.80 -7.85 6.38
C ALA A 28 -6.16 -7.39 7.68
N ILE A 29 -6.16 -6.07 7.97
CA ILE A 29 -5.56 -5.56 9.20
C ILE A 29 -6.34 -6.01 10.44
N ALA A 30 -7.65 -6.22 10.30
CA ALA A 30 -8.48 -6.69 11.40
C ALA A 30 -8.25 -8.16 11.74
N LEU A 31 -7.79 -8.97 10.76
CA LEU A 31 -7.63 -10.41 10.89
C LEU A 31 -6.17 -10.87 10.99
N THR A 32 -5.23 -10.00 10.65
CA THR A 32 -3.82 -10.39 10.55
C THR A 32 -3.20 -10.68 11.92
N ALA A 33 -2.24 -11.60 11.94
CA ALA A 33 -1.36 -11.82 13.08
C ALA A 33 -0.09 -10.97 13.03
N GLN A 34 0.14 -10.28 11.90
CA GLN A 34 1.32 -9.43 11.67
C GLN A 34 0.84 -8.04 11.30
N ASP A 35 1.29 -7.03 12.06
CA ASP A 35 0.96 -5.63 11.76
C ASP A 35 1.62 -5.19 10.44
N PHE A 36 0.96 -4.26 9.74
CA PHE A 36 1.50 -3.68 8.52
C PHE A 36 0.97 -2.24 8.35
N SER A 37 1.67 -1.48 7.51
CA SER A 37 1.23 -0.16 7.07
C SER A 37 1.04 -0.16 5.56
N VAL A 38 0.12 0.69 5.08
CA VAL A 38 0.01 0.97 3.65
C VAL A 38 1.06 2.03 3.31
N HIS A 39 2.01 1.64 2.46
CA HIS A 39 3.09 2.54 2.08
C HIS A 39 2.72 3.38 0.86
N ASP A 40 2.05 2.78 -0.12
CA ASP A 40 1.75 3.44 -1.38
C ASP A 40 0.37 2.99 -1.86
N GLY A 41 -0.49 3.95 -2.19
CA GLY A 41 -1.81 3.70 -2.75
C GLY A 41 -1.94 4.33 -4.12
N LEU A 42 -2.84 5.32 -4.29
CA LEU A 42 -2.98 6.04 -5.55
C LEU A 42 -1.72 6.84 -5.83
N ARG A 43 -1.22 6.71 -7.06
CA ARG A 43 0.00 7.38 -7.52
C ARG A 43 -0.34 8.30 -8.69
N THR A 44 0.23 9.51 -8.70
CA THR A 44 0.07 10.42 -9.85
C THR A 44 1.00 10.01 -10.99
N PRO A 45 0.67 10.41 -12.26
CA PRO A 45 1.59 10.17 -13.37
C PRO A 45 2.97 10.78 -13.15
N GLU A 46 3.06 11.93 -12.51
CA GLU A 46 4.33 12.61 -12.21
C GLU A 46 5.17 11.78 -11.23
N GLU A 47 4.55 11.23 -10.19
CA GLU A 47 5.24 10.35 -9.25
C GLU A 47 5.73 9.07 -9.94
N GLN A 48 4.91 8.51 -10.83
CA GLN A 48 5.29 7.32 -11.59
C GLN A 48 6.50 7.58 -12.48
N GLN A 49 6.52 8.74 -13.15
CA GLN A 49 7.67 9.14 -13.97
C GLN A 49 8.94 9.30 -13.13
N ARG A 50 8.83 9.88 -11.94
CA ARG A 50 9.99 10.00 -11.04
C ARG A 50 10.52 8.64 -10.61
N LEU A 51 9.63 7.68 -10.36
CA LEU A 51 10.03 6.33 -9.98
C LEU A 51 10.73 5.61 -11.14
N ILE A 52 10.27 5.82 -12.38
CA ILE A 52 10.94 5.28 -13.58
C ILE A 52 12.34 5.88 -13.71
N ALA A 53 12.45 7.20 -13.59
CA ALA A 53 13.73 7.91 -13.69
C ALA A 53 14.72 7.46 -12.60
N ALA A 54 14.22 7.12 -11.41
CA ALA A 54 15.04 6.63 -10.31
C ALA A 54 15.33 5.12 -10.39
N GLY A 55 14.81 4.41 -11.39
CA GLY A 55 14.99 2.96 -11.53
C GLY A 55 14.11 2.14 -10.60
N ALA A 56 13.18 2.76 -9.86
CA ALA A 56 12.31 2.08 -8.92
C ALA A 56 11.05 1.49 -9.58
N SER A 57 10.77 1.88 -10.83
CA SER A 57 9.68 1.33 -11.62
C SER A 57 10.08 1.29 -13.08
N GLN A 58 9.47 0.40 -13.86
CA GLN A 58 9.81 0.20 -15.28
C GLN A 58 8.63 0.45 -16.20
N THR A 59 7.49 0.91 -15.70
CA THR A 59 6.29 1.05 -16.51
C THR A 59 5.47 2.26 -16.14
N MET A 60 4.79 2.85 -17.15
CA MET A 60 3.73 3.83 -16.93
C MET A 60 2.35 3.18 -16.74
N ASP A 61 2.25 1.85 -16.85
CA ASP A 61 1.00 1.12 -16.70
C ASP A 61 0.80 0.57 -15.28
N SER A 62 1.36 1.23 -14.28
CA SER A 62 1.21 0.81 -12.89
C SER A 62 -0.26 0.91 -12.45
N ARG A 63 -0.73 -0.13 -11.75
CA ARG A 63 -2.08 -0.14 -11.17
C ARG A 63 -2.25 0.90 -10.06
N HIS A 64 -1.16 1.43 -9.51
CA HIS A 64 -1.21 2.55 -8.58
C HIS A 64 -1.79 3.82 -9.22
N LEU A 65 -1.64 4.00 -10.55
CA LEU A 65 -2.17 5.16 -11.26
C LEU A 65 -3.69 5.21 -11.28
N THR A 66 -4.35 4.06 -11.22
CA THR A 66 -5.81 3.96 -11.24
C THR A 66 -6.41 3.68 -9.86
N GLY A 67 -5.56 3.55 -8.83
CA GLY A 67 -6.01 3.21 -7.50
C GLY A 67 -6.33 1.72 -7.32
N HIS A 68 -5.84 0.85 -8.19
CA HIS A 68 -6.09 -0.60 -8.14
C HIS A 68 -4.93 -1.38 -7.55
N ALA A 69 -3.98 -0.72 -6.89
CA ALA A 69 -2.86 -1.37 -6.22
C ALA A 69 -2.46 -0.63 -4.96
N VAL A 70 -1.96 -1.37 -3.98
CA VAL A 70 -1.35 -0.82 -2.77
C VAL A 70 -0.11 -1.63 -2.44
N ASP A 71 0.87 -0.98 -1.81
CA ASP A 71 2.06 -1.64 -1.24
C ASP A 71 1.93 -1.67 0.27
N LEU A 72 2.10 -2.86 0.86
CA LEU A 72 2.03 -3.08 2.30
C LEU A 72 3.42 -3.39 2.83
N VAL A 73 3.79 -2.77 3.95
CA VAL A 73 5.09 -2.96 4.59
C VAL A 73 4.86 -3.49 6.01
N PRO A 74 5.54 -4.58 6.41
CA PRO A 74 5.41 -5.10 7.78
C PRO A 74 5.86 -4.09 8.82
N VAL A 75 5.16 -4.06 9.96
CA VAL A 75 5.53 -3.27 11.13
C VAL A 75 5.87 -4.24 12.25
N ILE A 76 7.08 -4.15 12.78
CA ILE A 76 7.54 -5.00 13.87
C ILE A 76 8.08 -4.10 14.98
N ASN A 77 7.53 -4.25 16.18
CA ASN A 77 7.89 -3.42 17.35
C ASN A 77 7.72 -1.92 17.05
N GLY A 78 6.66 -1.57 16.31
CA GLY A 78 6.34 -0.19 15.98
C GLY A 78 7.17 0.42 14.87
N LYS A 79 8.00 -0.36 14.17
CA LYS A 79 8.88 0.14 13.11
C LYS A 79 8.59 -0.54 11.78
N LEU A 80 8.60 0.25 10.70
CA LEU A 80 8.51 -0.29 9.33
C LEU A 80 9.76 -1.10 9.03
N ARG A 81 9.56 -2.29 8.47
CA ARG A 81 10.64 -3.21 8.15
C ARG A 81 10.80 -3.32 6.65
N TRP A 82 11.84 -2.68 6.14
CA TRP A 82 12.12 -2.59 4.70
C TRP A 82 13.05 -3.68 4.19
N GLU A 83 13.53 -4.57 5.07
CA GLU A 83 14.40 -5.69 4.69
C GLU A 83 13.68 -6.68 3.78
N TRP A 84 12.35 -6.72 3.87
CA TRP A 84 11.54 -7.53 2.98
C TRP A 84 10.89 -6.66 1.93
N PRO A 85 10.71 -7.15 0.68
CA PRO A 85 9.97 -6.41 -0.32
C PRO A 85 8.55 -6.11 0.16
N PRO A 86 7.99 -4.93 -0.14
CA PRO A 86 6.59 -4.66 0.15
C PRO A 86 5.67 -5.66 -0.53
N ILE A 87 4.56 -5.97 0.12
CA ILE A 87 3.53 -6.82 -0.46
C ILE A 87 2.70 -5.97 -1.42
N TYR A 88 2.69 -6.36 -2.69
CA TYR A 88 1.95 -5.67 -3.74
C TYR A 88 0.58 -6.32 -3.90
N VAL A 89 -0.47 -5.57 -3.57
CA VAL A 89 -1.85 -6.07 -3.63
C VAL A 89 -2.57 -5.34 -4.76
N ILE A 90 -3.20 -6.12 -5.64
CA ILE A 90 -3.88 -5.61 -6.84
C ILE A 90 -5.35 -5.98 -6.78
N ALA A 91 -6.22 -5.02 -7.14
CA ALA A 91 -7.62 -5.27 -7.46
C ALA A 91 -7.82 -5.10 -8.97
N ASP A 92 -8.38 -6.11 -9.62
CA ASP A 92 -8.71 -6.05 -11.05
C ASP A 92 -10.18 -5.77 -11.27
#